data_e347dd6ca2c8b4c932ecefe310b8bef3
#
_entry.id   e347dd6ca2c8b4c932ecefe310b8bef3
#
_cell.length_a   1.000
_cell.length_b   1.000
_cell.length_c   1.000
_cell.angle_alpha   90.00
_cell.angle_beta   90.00
_cell.angle_gamma   90.00
#
_symmetry.space_group_name_H-M   'P 1'
#
loop_
_entity.id
_entity.type
_entity.pdbx_description
1 polymer ?
#
loop_
_entity_poly.entity_id
_entity_poly.type
_entity_poly.pdbx_seq_one_letter_code
_entity_poly.pdbx_strand_id
1 'polypeptide(L)'
;MGEADRYIATGVLKMKTSYVGYRALLVHAHPDDETINNGATMAMYAALGAKVTLVTCTRGEEGEVLVEDHAHKAATLDDLLGEHREIELADAMAALGISDFRFLGAPDFKYRDSGMMETEPNRRTDNFWNVDFERATSQLAAIIDEVKPHILITYDEIGGYGHPDHIQAHRVAMAAADNSSWKIPKIYWNVMPRSVIQEGIDAMAALGSDFMGVDNADDLPFAKDDSFVTAHIDGNDYVEAKMAAMRAHATQIAVDGPFFALSNNLGLQVWGNEYYTLVKGDKSAPFDEAGREVDLFSGVELS
;
A
#
# COMPACT_ATOMS: atom_id res chain seq x y z
N MET A 1 -2.59 14.38 34.89
CA MET A 1 -3.60 15.07 34.06
C MET A 1 -2.85 15.39 32.76
N GLY A 2 -2.94 14.49 31.78
CA GLY A 2 -2.14 14.50 30.57
C GLY A 2 -2.55 15.63 29.64
N GLU A 3 -1.61 16.10 28.84
CA GLU A 3 -1.85 16.95 27.70
C GLU A 3 -2.59 16.14 26.63
N ALA A 4 -3.87 15.91 26.87
CA ALA A 4 -4.76 15.31 25.94
C ALA A 4 -5.39 16.42 25.08
N ASP A 5 -5.37 16.23 23.79
CA ASP A 5 -6.35 16.72 22.82
C ASP A 5 -6.53 18.24 22.75
N ARG A 6 -5.62 18.94 22.10
CA ARG A 6 -5.92 20.26 21.56
C ARG A 6 -6.69 20.10 20.23
N TYR A 7 -8.01 19.97 20.35
CA TYR A 7 -8.93 20.14 19.23
C TYR A 7 -9.05 21.65 18.94
N ILE A 8 -8.74 22.08 17.73
CA ILE A 8 -9.02 23.45 17.30
C ILE A 8 -10.41 23.49 16.67
N ALA A 9 -11.30 24.26 17.28
CA ALA A 9 -12.70 24.39 16.87
C ALA A 9 -12.81 25.35 15.66
N THR A 10 -12.83 24.81 14.47
CA THR A 10 -13.45 25.43 13.28
C THR A 10 -13.96 24.26 12.46
N GLY A 11 -15.24 23.99 12.44
CA GLY A 11 -16.03 23.06 11.61
C GLY A 11 -15.37 22.04 10.65
N VAL A 12 -14.08 21.82 10.70
CA VAL A 12 -13.29 20.87 9.93
C VAL A 12 -12.90 19.73 10.85
N LEU A 13 -13.24 18.52 10.45
CA LEU A 13 -12.87 17.25 11.08
C LEU A 13 -11.34 17.19 11.25
N LYS A 14 -10.85 16.85 12.43
CA LYS A 14 -9.40 16.93 12.71
C LYS A 14 -8.83 15.59 13.13
N MET A 15 -7.79 15.20 12.40
CA MET A 15 -6.83 14.19 12.81
C MET A 15 -6.04 14.63 14.04
N LYS A 16 -5.41 13.67 14.72
CA LYS A 16 -4.46 13.94 15.79
C LYS A 16 -3.26 14.73 15.26
N THR A 17 -2.69 15.58 16.07
CA THR A 17 -1.47 16.35 15.73
C THR A 17 -0.18 15.58 16.04
N SER A 18 -0.28 14.40 16.68
CA SER A 18 0.84 13.55 16.99
C SER A 18 0.38 12.09 17.13
N TYR A 19 1.19 11.19 16.58
CA TYR A 19 0.99 9.75 16.64
C TYR A 19 2.13 9.01 17.35
N VAL A 20 2.87 9.70 18.22
CA VAL A 20 3.91 9.07 19.04
C VAL A 20 3.29 7.94 19.88
N GLY A 21 3.88 6.74 19.79
CA GLY A 21 3.38 5.52 20.43
C GLY A 21 2.45 4.67 19.58
N TYR A 22 1.88 5.22 18.50
CA TYR A 22 1.09 4.44 17.54
C TYR A 22 1.99 3.66 16.58
N ARG A 23 1.51 2.49 16.15
CA ARG A 23 2.25 1.57 15.28
C ARG A 23 1.34 1.09 14.15
N ALA A 24 1.81 1.26 12.91
CA ALA A 24 1.18 0.73 11.71
C ALA A 24 2.04 -0.39 11.13
N LEU A 25 1.41 -1.43 10.60
CA LEU A 25 2.03 -2.47 9.80
C LEU A 25 1.34 -2.50 8.44
N LEU A 26 2.11 -2.36 7.36
CA LEU A 26 1.64 -2.55 6.01
C LEU A 26 2.20 -3.85 5.44
N VAL A 27 1.39 -4.61 4.72
CA VAL A 27 1.79 -5.86 4.07
C VAL A 27 1.46 -5.76 2.59
N HIS A 28 2.50 -5.68 1.77
CA HIS A 28 2.41 -5.55 0.32
C HIS A 28 3.14 -6.67 -0.41
N ALA A 29 2.74 -6.94 -1.64
CA ALA A 29 3.27 -8.04 -2.45
C ALA A 29 4.64 -7.70 -3.04
N HIS A 30 4.77 -6.53 -3.67
CA HIS A 30 5.95 -6.12 -4.43
C HIS A 30 6.46 -4.74 -3.99
N PRO A 31 7.74 -4.44 -4.22
CA PRO A 31 8.25 -3.07 -4.10
C PRO A 31 7.56 -2.16 -5.13
N ASP A 32 6.87 -1.13 -4.72
CA ASP A 32 6.07 -0.10 -5.39
C ASP A 32 4.60 -0.06 -4.92
N ASP A 33 3.99 -1.19 -4.61
CA ASP A 33 2.60 -1.29 -4.15
C ASP A 33 2.31 -0.38 -2.95
N GLU A 34 3.25 -0.34 -1.98
CA GLU A 34 3.14 0.47 -0.78
C GLU A 34 3.09 1.95 -1.10
N THR A 35 3.90 2.38 -2.07
CA THR A 35 3.98 3.77 -2.49
C THR A 35 2.75 4.19 -3.28
N ILE A 36 2.32 3.35 -4.23
CA ILE A 36 1.13 3.61 -5.06
C ILE A 36 -0.11 3.72 -4.17
N ASN A 37 -0.34 2.75 -3.30
CA ASN A 37 -1.57 2.64 -2.54
C ASN A 37 -1.59 3.46 -1.24
N ASN A 38 -0.42 3.66 -0.58
CA ASN A 38 -0.35 4.15 0.79
C ASN A 38 0.76 5.18 1.04
N GLY A 39 1.47 5.63 0.01
CA GLY A 39 2.66 6.48 0.17
C GLY A 39 2.39 7.76 0.95
N ALA A 40 1.29 8.45 0.68
CA ALA A 40 0.94 9.68 1.40
C ALA A 40 0.55 9.41 2.86
N THR A 41 -0.24 8.36 3.12
CA THR A 41 -0.61 7.92 4.48
C THR A 41 0.61 7.50 5.29
N MET A 42 1.53 6.74 4.69
CA MET A 42 2.78 6.31 5.33
C MET A 42 3.64 7.52 5.73
N ALA A 43 3.88 8.42 4.78
CA ALA A 43 4.67 9.64 5.02
C ALA A 43 4.03 10.52 6.11
N MET A 44 2.72 10.70 6.06
CA MET A 44 1.97 11.48 7.03
C MET A 44 2.11 10.90 8.45
N TYR A 45 1.82 9.62 8.64
CA TYR A 45 1.90 9.01 9.96
C TYR A 45 3.33 8.98 10.50
N ALA A 46 4.33 8.72 9.64
CA ALA A 46 5.74 8.79 10.04
C ALA A 46 6.15 10.20 10.47
N ALA A 47 5.81 11.22 9.69
CA ALA A 47 6.11 12.61 10.02
C ALA A 47 5.43 13.08 11.31
N LEU A 48 4.25 12.54 11.62
CA LEU A 48 3.50 12.84 12.85
C LEU A 48 3.91 11.93 14.03
N GLY A 49 4.92 11.08 13.87
CA GLY A 49 5.58 10.34 14.95
C GLY A 49 5.08 8.91 15.17
N ALA A 50 4.22 8.36 14.31
CA ALA A 50 3.90 6.94 14.36
C ALA A 50 5.11 6.09 13.93
N LYS A 51 5.23 4.89 14.51
CA LYS A 51 6.13 3.88 13.95
C LYS A 51 5.40 3.14 12.82
N VAL A 52 5.90 3.32 11.59
CA VAL A 52 5.39 2.62 10.41
C VAL A 52 6.37 1.51 10.04
N THR A 53 5.87 0.28 9.92
CA THR A 53 6.63 -0.90 9.49
C THR A 53 6.01 -1.40 8.18
N LEU A 54 6.85 -1.63 7.17
CA LEU A 54 6.46 -2.26 5.92
C LEU A 54 6.99 -3.70 5.86
N VAL A 55 6.15 -4.63 5.43
CA VAL A 55 6.56 -5.98 5.01
C VAL A 55 6.20 -6.16 3.54
N THR A 56 7.21 -6.36 2.71
CA THR A 56 7.05 -6.68 1.29
C THR A 56 7.25 -8.18 1.09
N CYS A 57 6.31 -8.85 0.45
CA CYS A 57 6.29 -10.31 0.41
C CYS A 57 7.32 -10.89 -0.55
N THR A 58 7.52 -10.28 -1.72
CA THR A 58 8.48 -10.69 -2.75
C THR A 58 9.36 -9.53 -3.19
N ARG A 59 10.32 -9.76 -4.06
CA ARG A 59 11.14 -8.69 -4.64
C ARG A 59 10.60 -8.19 -5.99
N GLY A 60 9.51 -8.79 -6.50
CA GLY A 60 8.91 -8.43 -7.78
C GLY A 60 9.79 -8.77 -8.98
N GLU A 61 10.41 -9.94 -8.98
CA GLU A 61 11.39 -10.39 -9.98
C GLU A 61 10.80 -10.51 -11.38
N GLU A 62 9.48 -10.78 -11.48
CA GLU A 62 8.79 -11.00 -12.75
C GLU A 62 8.20 -9.70 -13.35
N GLY A 63 8.48 -8.54 -12.72
CA GLY A 63 8.03 -7.23 -13.22
C GLY A 63 8.63 -6.88 -14.58
N GLU A 64 7.91 -6.10 -15.36
CA GLU A 64 8.43 -5.50 -16.59
C GLU A 64 9.47 -4.43 -16.25
N VAL A 65 10.59 -4.40 -16.99
CA VAL A 65 11.63 -3.39 -16.78
C VAL A 65 11.40 -2.21 -17.72
N LEU A 66 10.89 -1.09 -17.21
CA LEU A 66 10.54 0.09 -18.01
C LEU A 66 11.76 0.93 -18.44
N VAL A 67 12.92 0.75 -17.80
CA VAL A 67 14.15 1.52 -18.08
C VAL A 67 15.08 0.71 -18.98
N GLU A 68 15.36 1.21 -20.17
CA GLU A 68 16.15 0.51 -21.21
C GLU A 68 17.54 0.10 -20.69
N ASP A 69 18.23 0.98 -19.96
CA ASP A 69 19.56 0.70 -19.39
C ASP A 69 19.55 -0.48 -18.39
N HIS A 70 18.39 -0.82 -17.85
CA HIS A 70 18.18 -1.91 -16.91
C HIS A 70 17.49 -3.14 -17.52
N ALA A 71 17.13 -3.11 -18.81
CA ALA A 71 16.40 -4.20 -19.48
C ALA A 71 17.06 -5.57 -19.31
N HIS A 72 18.40 -5.62 -19.25
CA HIS A 72 19.17 -6.86 -19.02
C HIS A 72 18.85 -7.54 -17.67
N LYS A 73 18.31 -6.81 -16.68
CA LYS A 73 17.98 -7.33 -15.34
C LYS A 73 16.70 -8.17 -15.31
N ALA A 74 15.90 -8.16 -16.38
CA ALA A 74 14.64 -8.91 -16.44
C ALA A 74 14.83 -10.40 -16.06
N ALA A 75 13.80 -11.01 -15.47
CA ALA A 75 13.82 -12.41 -15.02
C ALA A 75 14.18 -13.40 -16.14
N THR A 76 13.82 -13.07 -17.39
CA THR A 76 14.14 -13.89 -18.58
C THR A 76 15.55 -13.70 -19.13
N LEU A 77 16.34 -12.79 -18.55
CA LEU A 77 17.72 -12.48 -18.96
C LEU A 77 18.69 -12.77 -17.80
N ASP A 78 19.19 -11.74 -17.12
CA ASP A 78 20.17 -11.92 -16.04
C ASP A 78 19.54 -12.24 -14.67
N ASP A 79 18.22 -12.11 -14.54
CA ASP A 79 17.44 -12.34 -13.30
C ASP A 79 17.95 -11.51 -12.10
N LEU A 80 18.26 -10.23 -12.36
CA LEU A 80 18.80 -9.30 -11.36
C LEU A 80 17.78 -8.21 -10.94
N LEU A 81 16.55 -8.25 -11.47
CA LEU A 81 15.56 -7.22 -11.20
C LEU A 81 15.19 -7.16 -9.70
N GLY A 82 15.02 -8.32 -9.06
CA GLY A 82 14.68 -8.37 -7.64
C GLY A 82 15.73 -7.70 -6.74
N GLU A 83 17.02 -7.89 -7.02
CA GLU A 83 18.10 -7.24 -6.29
C GLU A 83 18.12 -5.72 -6.52
N HIS A 84 17.77 -5.30 -7.73
CA HIS A 84 17.67 -3.88 -8.05
C HIS A 84 16.49 -3.22 -7.34
N ARG A 85 15.34 -3.87 -7.33
CA ARG A 85 14.13 -3.38 -6.64
C ARG A 85 14.28 -3.32 -5.11
N GLU A 86 15.18 -4.09 -4.51
CA GLU A 86 15.54 -3.90 -3.09
C GLU A 86 16.17 -2.52 -2.84
N ILE A 87 16.97 -2.02 -3.79
CA ILE A 87 17.59 -0.68 -3.72
C ILE A 87 16.52 0.39 -3.95
N GLU A 88 15.67 0.22 -4.95
CA GLU A 88 14.56 1.14 -5.23
C GLU A 88 13.62 1.26 -4.02
N LEU A 89 13.27 0.12 -3.37
CA LEU A 89 12.47 0.13 -2.16
C LEU A 89 13.14 0.88 -1.01
N ALA A 90 14.45 0.71 -0.83
CA ALA A 90 15.17 1.43 0.22
C ALA A 90 15.16 2.95 0.00
N ASP A 91 15.31 3.39 -1.25
CA ASP A 91 15.26 4.80 -1.62
C ASP A 91 13.83 5.35 -1.48
N ALA A 92 12.81 4.58 -1.85
CA ALA A 92 11.41 4.92 -1.65
C ALA A 92 11.07 5.08 -0.16
N MET A 93 11.50 4.14 0.68
CA MET A 93 11.28 4.21 2.14
C MET A 93 11.99 5.42 2.75
N ALA A 94 13.20 5.75 2.29
CA ALA A 94 13.89 6.95 2.73
C ALA A 94 13.12 8.23 2.35
N ALA A 95 12.53 8.28 1.15
CA ALA A 95 11.69 9.41 0.70
C ALA A 95 10.42 9.57 1.55
N LEU A 96 9.81 8.46 2.00
CA LEU A 96 8.63 8.45 2.88
C LEU A 96 8.98 8.64 4.37
N GLY A 97 10.28 8.68 4.74
CA GLY A 97 10.70 8.77 6.13
C GLY A 97 10.52 7.47 6.93
N ILE A 98 10.47 6.32 6.25
CA ILE A 98 10.28 4.99 6.85
C ILE A 98 11.64 4.31 7.03
N SER A 99 11.91 3.82 8.24
CA SER A 99 13.17 3.14 8.57
C SER A 99 13.02 1.65 8.89
N ASP A 100 11.79 1.17 9.13
CA ASP A 100 11.50 -0.24 9.39
C ASP A 100 10.74 -0.84 8.21
N PHE A 101 11.49 -1.43 7.28
CA PHE A 101 10.94 -2.15 6.15
C PHE A 101 11.69 -3.48 5.97
N ARG A 102 10.95 -4.51 5.60
CA ARG A 102 11.46 -5.91 5.61
C ARG A 102 10.87 -6.69 4.46
N PHE A 103 11.65 -7.62 3.91
CA PHE A 103 11.10 -8.68 3.07
C PHE A 103 10.63 -9.84 3.94
N LEU A 104 9.48 -10.43 3.61
CA LEU A 104 8.96 -11.60 4.32
C LEU A 104 9.94 -12.76 4.19
N GLY A 105 10.28 -13.42 5.31
CA GLY A 105 11.26 -14.51 5.36
C GLY A 105 12.72 -14.09 5.51
N ALA A 106 13.05 -12.79 5.29
CA ALA A 106 14.42 -12.31 5.50
C ALA A 106 14.86 -12.47 6.98
N PRO A 107 16.17 -12.55 7.27
CA PRO A 107 17.29 -12.45 6.31
C PRO A 107 17.62 -13.75 5.57
N ASP A 108 17.12 -14.90 6.03
CA ASP A 108 17.58 -16.21 5.56
C ASP A 108 17.01 -16.61 4.20
N PHE A 109 15.82 -16.07 3.90
CA PHE A 109 15.05 -16.45 2.72
C PHE A 109 14.18 -15.27 2.26
N LYS A 110 13.97 -15.13 0.96
CA LYS A 110 13.02 -14.20 0.34
C LYS A 110 12.16 -14.97 -0.65
N TYR A 111 10.87 -14.76 -0.61
CA TYR A 111 9.95 -15.35 -1.56
C TYR A 111 10.12 -14.70 -2.93
N ARG A 112 10.03 -15.53 -3.98
CA ARG A 112 10.07 -15.06 -5.35
C ARG A 112 8.69 -14.62 -5.83
N ASP A 113 8.65 -13.61 -6.67
CA ASP A 113 7.45 -13.18 -7.40
C ASP A 113 6.87 -14.35 -8.22
N SER A 114 5.55 -14.44 -8.21
CA SER A 114 4.82 -15.53 -8.85
C SER A 114 4.45 -15.24 -10.31
N GLY A 115 4.62 -14.00 -10.75
CA GLY A 115 4.04 -13.55 -12.02
C GLY A 115 2.51 -13.65 -12.03
N MET A 116 1.88 -13.38 -13.15
CA MET A 116 0.43 -13.48 -13.31
C MET A 116 -0.06 -14.93 -13.32
N MET A 117 -1.34 -15.13 -12.95
CA MET A 117 -1.98 -16.45 -13.00
C MET A 117 -1.79 -17.12 -14.35
N GLU A 118 -1.56 -18.45 -14.31
CA GLU A 118 -1.41 -19.31 -15.49
C GLU A 118 -0.15 -19.08 -16.34
N THR A 119 0.70 -18.12 -15.98
CA THR A 119 2.00 -17.89 -16.65
C THR A 119 3.04 -18.96 -16.25
N GLU A 120 4.18 -18.99 -16.94
CA GLU A 120 5.29 -19.89 -16.59
C GLU A 120 5.84 -19.62 -15.18
N PRO A 121 6.15 -18.36 -14.79
CA PRO A 121 6.57 -18.05 -13.43
C PRO A 121 5.58 -18.56 -12.37
N ASN A 122 4.27 -18.48 -12.63
CA ASN A 122 3.25 -18.93 -11.68
C ASN A 122 3.26 -20.44 -11.42
N ARG A 123 3.81 -21.24 -12.33
CA ARG A 123 3.92 -22.70 -12.19
C ARG A 123 5.15 -23.17 -11.40
N ARG A 124 6.06 -22.26 -11.05
CA ARG A 124 7.22 -22.56 -10.22
C ARG A 124 6.79 -22.95 -8.81
N THR A 125 7.58 -23.82 -8.17
CA THR A 125 7.29 -24.28 -6.79
C THR A 125 7.95 -23.40 -5.73
N ASP A 126 8.84 -22.48 -6.12
CA ASP A 126 9.60 -21.58 -5.25
C ASP A 126 9.08 -20.14 -5.23
N ASN A 127 7.97 -19.86 -5.94
CA ASN A 127 7.31 -18.57 -5.94
C ASN A 127 6.34 -18.42 -4.73
N PHE A 128 5.95 -17.20 -4.42
CA PHE A 128 5.16 -16.88 -3.23
C PHE A 128 3.75 -17.48 -3.25
N TRP A 129 3.14 -17.65 -4.43
CA TRP A 129 1.82 -18.29 -4.56
C TRP A 129 1.82 -19.77 -4.17
N ASN A 130 2.90 -20.48 -4.50
CA ASN A 130 3.00 -21.94 -4.37
C ASN A 130 3.77 -22.42 -3.13
N VAL A 131 4.34 -21.49 -2.33
CA VAL A 131 5.10 -21.87 -1.13
C VAL A 131 4.17 -22.35 0.00
N ASP A 132 4.78 -22.94 1.01
CA ASP A 132 4.10 -23.36 2.24
C ASP A 132 3.43 -22.15 2.92
N PHE A 133 2.11 -22.12 2.85
CA PHE A 133 1.27 -21.07 3.39
C PHE A 133 1.44 -20.91 4.91
N GLU A 134 1.51 -22.02 5.64
CA GLU A 134 1.67 -22.01 7.09
C GLU A 134 3.03 -21.40 7.50
N ARG A 135 4.06 -21.67 6.71
CA ARG A 135 5.39 -21.05 6.93
C ARG A 135 5.32 -19.54 6.75
N ALA A 136 4.77 -19.07 5.64
CA ALA A 136 4.64 -17.63 5.37
C ALA A 136 3.79 -16.92 6.44
N THR A 137 2.67 -17.54 6.82
CA THR A 137 1.77 -17.07 7.89
C THR A 137 2.50 -16.97 9.23
N SER A 138 3.26 -18.01 9.61
CA SER A 138 3.99 -18.03 10.89
C SER A 138 5.09 -16.97 10.94
N GLN A 139 5.79 -16.71 9.81
CA GLN A 139 6.80 -15.66 9.71
C GLN A 139 6.19 -14.28 9.89
N LEU A 140 5.04 -14.01 9.25
CA LEU A 140 4.36 -12.72 9.41
C LEU A 140 3.75 -12.57 10.81
N ALA A 141 3.21 -13.64 11.39
CA ALA A 141 2.71 -13.62 12.76
C ALA A 141 3.81 -13.26 13.78
N ALA A 142 5.02 -13.77 13.58
CA ALA A 142 6.17 -13.39 14.40
C ALA A 142 6.51 -11.89 14.29
N ILE A 143 6.42 -11.32 13.09
CA ILE A 143 6.59 -9.87 12.88
C ILE A 143 5.47 -9.09 13.57
N ILE A 144 4.22 -9.55 13.49
CA ILE A 144 3.09 -8.92 14.19
C ILE A 144 3.32 -8.93 15.71
N ASP A 145 3.79 -10.04 16.27
CA ASP A 145 4.07 -10.17 17.70
C ASP A 145 5.25 -9.29 18.17
N GLU A 146 6.22 -9.06 17.29
CA GLU A 146 7.34 -8.13 17.54
C GLU A 146 6.90 -6.66 17.47
N VAL A 147 6.26 -6.27 16.36
CA VAL A 147 5.87 -4.88 16.05
C VAL A 147 4.69 -4.44 16.93
N LYS A 148 3.78 -5.35 17.24
CA LYS A 148 2.52 -5.10 17.96
C LYS A 148 1.73 -3.95 17.34
N PRO A 149 1.36 -4.03 16.06
CA PRO A 149 0.73 -2.93 15.34
C PRO A 149 -0.68 -2.65 15.89
N HIS A 150 -1.06 -1.38 15.92
CA HIS A 150 -2.42 -0.96 16.22
C HIS A 150 -3.33 -1.02 15.00
N ILE A 151 -2.74 -0.80 13.81
CA ILE A 151 -3.42 -0.98 12.54
C ILE A 151 -2.58 -1.87 11.61
N LEU A 152 -3.26 -2.69 10.81
CA LEU A 152 -2.68 -3.43 9.69
C LEU A 152 -3.39 -3.01 8.42
N ILE A 153 -2.62 -2.78 7.35
CA ILE A 153 -3.11 -2.43 6.02
C ILE A 153 -2.61 -3.47 5.02
N THR A 154 -3.50 -3.97 4.15
CA THR A 154 -3.18 -4.90 3.08
C THR A 154 -4.21 -4.80 1.95
N TYR A 155 -4.20 -5.72 0.99
CA TYR A 155 -5.17 -5.79 -0.10
C TYR A 155 -6.52 -6.38 0.35
N ASP A 156 -7.53 -6.27 -0.52
CA ASP A 156 -8.76 -7.04 -0.43
C ASP A 156 -8.52 -8.52 -0.83
N GLU A 157 -9.57 -9.35 -0.71
CA GLU A 157 -9.51 -10.79 -0.97
C GLU A 157 -9.18 -11.18 -2.41
N ILE A 158 -9.39 -10.29 -3.36
CA ILE A 158 -9.02 -10.49 -4.76
C ILE A 158 -7.69 -9.84 -5.15
N GLY A 159 -6.99 -9.23 -4.19
CA GLY A 159 -5.70 -8.56 -4.43
C GLY A 159 -5.81 -7.36 -5.36
N GLY A 160 -6.92 -6.62 -5.30
CA GLY A 160 -7.23 -5.50 -6.19
C GLY A 160 -7.58 -5.94 -7.60
N TYR A 161 -6.61 -6.38 -8.39
CA TYR A 161 -6.79 -6.76 -9.80
C TYR A 161 -6.51 -8.24 -10.12
N GLY A 162 -6.33 -9.08 -9.11
CA GLY A 162 -6.20 -10.53 -9.30
C GLY A 162 -4.77 -11.04 -9.43
N HIS A 163 -3.74 -10.24 -9.10
CA HIS A 163 -2.37 -10.76 -9.05
C HIS A 163 -2.24 -11.84 -7.96
N PRO A 164 -1.64 -13.02 -8.26
CA PRO A 164 -1.54 -14.11 -7.27
C PRO A 164 -0.85 -13.67 -5.98
N ASP A 165 0.22 -12.89 -6.06
CA ASP A 165 0.96 -12.44 -4.88
C ASP A 165 0.18 -11.43 -4.04
N HIS A 166 -0.67 -10.59 -4.64
CA HIS A 166 -1.56 -9.69 -3.89
C HIS A 166 -2.62 -10.49 -3.12
N ILE A 167 -3.22 -11.50 -3.77
CA ILE A 167 -4.17 -12.42 -3.13
C ILE A 167 -3.47 -13.18 -2.00
N GLN A 168 -2.26 -13.67 -2.23
CA GLN A 168 -1.49 -14.41 -1.23
C GLN A 168 -1.05 -13.51 -0.08
N ALA A 169 -0.62 -12.28 -0.33
CA ALA A 169 -0.28 -11.30 0.69
C ALA A 169 -1.49 -11.00 1.58
N HIS A 170 -2.68 -10.80 1.00
CA HIS A 170 -3.93 -10.69 1.74
C HIS A 170 -4.17 -11.92 2.62
N ARG A 171 -4.14 -13.13 2.04
CA ARG A 171 -4.41 -14.39 2.77
C ARG A 171 -3.45 -14.60 3.93
N VAL A 172 -2.15 -14.38 3.69
CA VAL A 172 -1.09 -14.50 4.70
C VAL A 172 -1.26 -13.44 5.80
N ALA A 173 -1.58 -12.19 5.43
CA ALA A 173 -1.78 -11.10 6.40
C ALA A 173 -2.97 -11.37 7.32
N MET A 174 -4.11 -11.79 6.76
CA MET A 174 -5.31 -12.10 7.55
C MET A 174 -5.10 -13.31 8.46
N ALA A 175 -4.51 -14.39 7.95
CA ALA A 175 -4.20 -15.58 8.73
C ALA A 175 -3.15 -15.28 9.84
N ALA A 176 -2.13 -14.49 9.55
CA ALA A 176 -1.12 -14.10 10.52
C ALA A 176 -1.72 -13.22 11.65
N ALA A 177 -2.63 -12.31 11.31
CA ALA A 177 -3.34 -11.48 12.29
C ALA A 177 -4.21 -12.31 13.25
N ASP A 178 -4.78 -13.42 12.77
CA ASP A 178 -5.57 -14.34 13.59
C ASP A 178 -4.66 -15.26 14.46
N ASN A 179 -3.53 -15.71 13.92
CA ASN A 179 -2.60 -16.63 14.57
C ASN A 179 -1.66 -15.94 15.56
N SER A 180 -1.43 -14.62 15.42
CA SER A 180 -0.54 -13.87 16.31
C SER A 180 -1.08 -13.80 17.75
N SER A 181 -0.17 -13.71 18.72
CA SER A 181 -0.52 -13.47 20.12
C SER A 181 -1.02 -12.04 20.35
N TRP A 182 -0.51 -11.09 19.56
CA TRP A 182 -0.97 -9.70 19.56
C TRP A 182 -2.28 -9.57 18.79
N LYS A 183 -3.31 -9.01 19.43
CA LYS A 183 -4.60 -8.77 18.76
C LYS A 183 -4.63 -7.36 18.18
N ILE A 184 -4.52 -7.28 16.86
CA ILE A 184 -4.53 -6.02 16.11
C ILE A 184 -5.90 -5.36 16.27
N PRO A 185 -5.99 -4.11 16.78
CA PRO A 185 -7.26 -3.42 16.98
C PRO A 185 -8.04 -3.18 15.69
N LYS A 186 -7.35 -2.77 14.61
CA LYS A 186 -7.99 -2.46 13.33
C LYS A 186 -7.23 -3.04 12.15
N ILE A 187 -7.97 -3.57 11.18
CA ILE A 187 -7.42 -4.03 9.89
C ILE A 187 -8.16 -3.31 8.78
N TYR A 188 -7.41 -2.79 7.83
CA TYR A 188 -7.90 -2.10 6.66
C TYR A 188 -7.42 -2.77 5.38
N TRP A 189 -8.26 -2.77 4.37
CA TRP A 189 -7.88 -3.09 3.00
C TRP A 189 -7.78 -1.82 2.18
N ASN A 190 -6.81 -1.77 1.27
CA ASN A 190 -6.73 -0.73 0.26
C ASN A 190 -7.95 -0.79 -0.64
N VAL A 191 -8.49 0.36 -1.02
CA VAL A 191 -9.60 0.44 -1.96
C VAL A 191 -9.40 1.62 -2.91
N MET A 192 -9.68 1.40 -4.18
CA MET A 192 -9.73 2.43 -5.22
C MET A 192 -11.20 2.72 -5.53
N PRO A 193 -11.76 3.85 -5.06
CA PRO A 193 -13.17 4.19 -5.32
C PRO A 193 -13.43 4.39 -6.80
N ARG A 194 -14.52 3.84 -7.30
CA ARG A 194 -14.91 3.96 -8.71
C ARG A 194 -15.08 5.40 -9.15
N SER A 195 -15.69 6.24 -8.33
CA SER A 195 -15.86 7.67 -8.63
C SER A 195 -14.53 8.38 -8.85
N VAL A 196 -13.52 8.10 -8.00
CA VAL A 196 -12.18 8.70 -8.08
C VAL A 196 -11.46 8.24 -9.35
N ILE A 197 -11.55 6.95 -9.68
CA ILE A 197 -10.96 6.43 -10.92
C ILE A 197 -11.64 7.06 -12.14
N GLN A 198 -12.97 7.18 -12.15
CA GLN A 198 -13.70 7.82 -13.26
C GLN A 198 -13.31 9.30 -13.42
N GLU A 199 -13.18 10.04 -12.33
CA GLU A 199 -12.67 11.42 -12.38
C GLU A 199 -11.27 11.49 -13.01
N GLY A 200 -10.40 10.53 -12.71
CA GLY A 200 -9.08 10.42 -13.32
C GLY A 200 -9.14 10.12 -14.83
N ILE A 201 -9.98 9.17 -15.24
CA ILE A 201 -10.23 8.85 -16.65
C ILE A 201 -10.71 10.09 -17.42
N ASP A 202 -11.74 10.76 -16.89
CA ASP A 202 -12.33 11.95 -17.52
C ASP A 202 -11.33 13.10 -17.63
N ALA A 203 -10.51 13.30 -16.61
CA ALA A 203 -9.47 14.32 -16.60
C ALA A 203 -8.37 14.05 -17.64
N MET A 204 -7.92 12.81 -17.79
CA MET A 204 -6.94 12.43 -18.82
C MET A 204 -7.53 12.55 -20.21
N ALA A 205 -8.77 12.12 -20.43
CA ALA A 205 -9.45 12.26 -21.71
C ALA A 205 -9.58 13.74 -22.12
N ALA A 206 -9.85 14.64 -21.19
CA ALA A 206 -9.90 16.09 -21.43
C ALA A 206 -8.56 16.68 -21.91
N LEU A 207 -7.45 16.03 -21.58
CA LEU A 207 -6.09 16.40 -22.03
C LEU A 207 -5.67 15.66 -23.32
N GLY A 208 -6.55 14.84 -23.89
CA GLY A 208 -6.25 14.03 -25.07
C GLY A 208 -5.34 12.84 -24.78
N SER A 209 -5.25 12.44 -23.51
CA SER A 209 -4.54 11.24 -23.04
C SER A 209 -5.53 10.14 -22.67
N ASP A 210 -5.03 8.93 -22.58
CA ASP A 210 -5.81 7.75 -22.26
C ASP A 210 -5.40 7.22 -20.87
N PHE A 211 -6.33 6.66 -20.13
CA PHE A 211 -6.10 5.99 -18.87
C PHE A 211 -6.21 4.47 -19.06
N MET A 212 -5.08 3.79 -19.23
CA MET A 212 -5.02 2.32 -19.38
C MET A 212 -5.90 1.76 -20.50
N GLY A 213 -6.21 2.55 -21.53
CA GLY A 213 -7.04 2.13 -22.65
C GLY A 213 -8.53 1.98 -22.37
N VAL A 214 -9.04 2.56 -21.27
CA VAL A 214 -10.45 2.46 -20.88
C VAL A 214 -11.09 3.84 -20.77
N ASP A 215 -12.38 3.91 -21.07
CA ASP A 215 -13.22 5.11 -20.95
C ASP A 215 -14.14 5.05 -19.71
N ASN A 216 -14.22 3.90 -19.06
CA ASN A 216 -15.12 3.66 -17.93
C ASN A 216 -14.41 2.91 -16.81
N ALA A 217 -14.52 3.42 -15.60
CA ALA A 217 -13.96 2.77 -14.41
C ALA A 217 -14.54 1.37 -14.15
N ASP A 218 -15.75 1.06 -14.64
CA ASP A 218 -16.34 -0.28 -14.54
C ASP A 218 -15.54 -1.35 -15.30
N ASP A 219 -14.71 -0.96 -16.26
CA ASP A 219 -13.86 -1.87 -17.01
C ASP A 219 -12.56 -2.23 -16.27
N LEU A 220 -12.30 -1.58 -15.13
CA LEU A 220 -11.11 -1.80 -14.32
C LEU A 220 -11.43 -2.68 -13.10
N PRO A 221 -10.79 -3.85 -12.95
CA PRO A 221 -11.11 -4.82 -11.90
C PRO A 221 -10.85 -4.29 -10.48
N PHE A 222 -9.95 -3.31 -10.34
CA PHE A 222 -9.59 -2.71 -9.05
C PHE A 222 -10.50 -1.53 -8.65
N ALA A 223 -11.33 -0.99 -9.57
CA ALA A 223 -12.29 0.06 -9.25
C ALA A 223 -13.47 -0.52 -8.46
N LYS A 224 -13.58 -0.15 -7.20
CA LYS A 224 -14.63 -0.65 -6.30
C LYS A 224 -15.75 0.37 -6.13
N ASP A 225 -16.96 -0.13 -5.86
CA ASP A 225 -18.08 0.73 -5.51
C ASP A 225 -17.74 1.58 -4.28
N ASP A 226 -18.10 2.86 -4.32
CA ASP A 226 -17.76 3.83 -3.27
C ASP A 226 -18.33 3.46 -1.88
N SER A 227 -19.35 2.62 -1.83
CA SER A 227 -19.91 2.10 -0.57
C SER A 227 -18.95 1.22 0.23
N PHE A 228 -17.90 0.69 -0.40
CA PHE A 228 -16.84 -0.03 0.30
C PHE A 228 -15.88 0.88 1.06
N VAL A 229 -15.86 2.19 0.75
CA VAL A 229 -14.95 3.15 1.39
C VAL A 229 -15.45 3.48 2.79
N THR A 230 -14.71 3.06 3.80
CA THR A 230 -15.03 3.35 5.22
C THR A 230 -14.08 4.34 5.85
N ALA A 231 -12.92 4.57 5.25
CA ALA A 231 -11.95 5.57 5.67
C ALA A 231 -11.34 6.27 4.46
N HIS A 232 -11.05 7.56 4.63
CA HIS A 232 -10.43 8.42 3.66
C HIS A 232 -9.34 9.25 4.34
N ILE A 233 -8.11 9.13 3.89
CA ILE A 233 -6.98 9.88 4.39
C ILE A 233 -6.61 10.97 3.39
N ASP A 234 -6.72 12.21 3.81
CA ASP A 234 -6.22 13.36 3.08
C ASP A 234 -4.72 13.51 3.36
N GLY A 235 -3.91 12.92 2.48
CA GLY A 235 -2.45 12.99 2.52
C GLY A 235 -1.87 14.06 1.59
N ASN A 236 -2.64 15.05 1.14
CA ASN A 236 -2.23 16.04 0.14
C ASN A 236 -0.98 16.82 0.56
N ASP A 237 -0.79 17.09 1.85
CA ASP A 237 0.42 17.74 2.37
C ASP A 237 1.68 16.86 2.23
N TYR A 238 1.53 15.57 1.91
CA TYR A 238 2.62 14.59 1.79
C TYR A 238 2.79 14.02 0.37
N VAL A 239 2.09 14.59 -0.60
CA VAL A 239 2.16 14.20 -2.01
C VAL A 239 3.59 14.24 -2.56
N GLU A 240 4.38 15.26 -2.19
CA GLU A 240 5.77 15.37 -2.66
C GLU A 240 6.65 14.20 -2.18
N ALA A 241 6.45 13.74 -0.94
CA ALA A 241 7.14 12.55 -0.43
C ALA A 241 6.71 11.28 -1.18
N LYS A 242 5.39 11.10 -1.39
CA LYS A 242 4.85 10.01 -2.20
C LYS A 242 5.43 10.01 -3.62
N MET A 243 5.46 11.17 -4.27
CA MET A 243 6.00 11.30 -5.62
C MET A 243 7.50 11.05 -5.69
N ALA A 244 8.27 11.43 -4.65
CA ALA A 244 9.68 11.10 -4.57
C ALA A 244 9.89 9.57 -4.44
N ALA A 245 9.06 8.90 -3.64
CA ALA A 245 9.08 7.44 -3.51
C ALA A 245 8.67 6.74 -4.83
N MET A 246 7.65 7.24 -5.53
CA MET A 246 7.28 6.72 -6.86
C MET A 246 8.43 6.83 -7.87
N ARG A 247 9.19 7.94 -7.84
CA ARG A 247 10.39 8.11 -8.70
C ARG A 247 11.51 7.14 -8.33
N ALA A 248 11.60 6.72 -7.09
CA ALA A 248 12.61 5.75 -6.67
C ALA A 248 12.35 4.37 -7.28
N HIS A 249 11.08 3.99 -7.52
CA HIS A 249 10.69 2.77 -8.23
C HIS A 249 10.79 2.91 -9.77
N ALA A 250 11.91 3.45 -10.25
CA ALA A 250 12.07 3.86 -11.64
C ALA A 250 11.91 2.72 -12.64
N THR A 251 12.28 1.48 -12.28
CA THR A 251 12.11 0.33 -13.18
C THR A 251 10.66 -0.09 -13.35
N GLN A 252 9.75 0.33 -12.46
CA GLN A 252 8.35 -0.10 -12.41
C GLN A 252 7.35 1.02 -12.63
N ILE A 253 7.70 2.27 -12.33
CA ILE A 253 6.80 3.41 -12.40
C ILE A 253 7.35 4.44 -13.38
N ALA A 254 6.71 4.55 -14.55
CA ALA A 254 7.03 5.57 -15.52
C ALA A 254 6.52 6.94 -15.04
N VAL A 255 7.37 7.97 -15.12
CA VAL A 255 7.01 9.34 -14.68
C VAL A 255 5.91 10.00 -15.53
N ASP A 256 5.69 9.50 -16.74
CA ASP A 256 4.63 9.89 -17.66
C ASP A 256 3.49 8.86 -17.71
N GLY A 257 3.56 7.82 -16.88
CA GLY A 257 2.53 6.80 -16.75
C GLY A 257 1.27 7.30 -16.03
N PRO A 258 0.14 6.59 -16.16
CA PRO A 258 -1.16 7.04 -15.65
C PRO A 258 -1.15 7.33 -14.15
N PHE A 259 -0.48 6.51 -13.35
CA PHE A 259 -0.40 6.70 -11.89
C PHE A 259 0.38 7.95 -11.49
N PHE A 260 1.45 8.29 -12.22
CA PHE A 260 2.29 9.44 -11.91
C PHE A 260 1.76 10.72 -12.57
N ALA A 261 1.28 10.61 -13.81
CA ALA A 261 0.76 11.75 -14.58
C ALA A 261 -0.44 12.42 -13.90
N LEU A 262 -1.35 11.65 -13.32
CA LEU A 262 -2.49 12.16 -12.57
C LEU A 262 -2.07 13.03 -11.39
N SER A 263 -1.01 12.67 -10.69
CA SER A 263 -0.50 13.45 -9.55
C SER A 263 0.25 14.72 -9.98
N ASN A 264 0.93 14.69 -11.12
CA ASN A 264 1.86 15.74 -11.54
C ASN A 264 1.34 16.70 -12.59
N ASN A 265 0.66 16.17 -13.62
CA ASN A 265 0.40 16.92 -14.84
C ASN A 265 -0.98 17.57 -14.85
N LEU A 266 -1.92 17.06 -14.06
CA LEU A 266 -3.30 17.55 -14.05
C LEU A 266 -3.57 18.58 -12.95
N GLY A 267 -2.60 18.83 -12.07
CA GLY A 267 -2.84 19.65 -10.87
C GLY A 267 -3.88 19.04 -9.92
N LEU A 268 -4.32 17.80 -10.19
CA LEU A 268 -5.20 17.05 -9.34
C LEU A 268 -4.36 16.29 -8.31
N GLN A 269 -4.67 16.52 -7.04
CA GLN A 269 -4.01 15.80 -5.94
C GLN A 269 -4.73 14.47 -5.66
N VAL A 270 -5.14 13.76 -6.71
CA VAL A 270 -5.91 12.51 -6.62
C VAL A 270 -5.15 11.46 -5.81
N TRP A 271 -3.84 11.40 -6.00
CA TRP A 271 -3.00 10.41 -5.32
C TRP A 271 -2.52 10.83 -3.93
N GLY A 272 -2.83 12.02 -3.48
CA GLY A 272 -2.69 12.44 -2.09
C GLY A 272 -3.84 11.94 -1.21
N ASN A 273 -4.99 11.65 -1.82
CA ASN A 273 -6.14 11.04 -1.15
C ASN A 273 -6.04 9.53 -1.26
N GLU A 274 -6.08 8.84 -0.12
CA GLU A 274 -5.96 7.38 -0.05
C GLU A 274 -7.16 6.81 0.71
N TYR A 275 -7.70 5.69 0.21
CA TYR A 275 -8.99 5.17 0.63
C TYR A 275 -8.88 3.76 1.16
N TYR A 276 -9.70 3.43 2.15
CA TYR A 276 -9.62 2.17 2.88
C TYR A 276 -10.99 1.60 3.21
N THR A 277 -11.06 0.27 3.29
CA THR A 277 -12.18 -0.47 3.86
C THR A 277 -11.78 -1.04 5.22
N LEU A 278 -12.45 -0.64 6.29
CA LEU A 278 -12.27 -1.26 7.61
C LEU A 278 -12.93 -2.64 7.62
N VAL A 279 -12.15 -3.69 7.88
CA VAL A 279 -12.61 -5.09 7.88
C VAL A 279 -12.53 -5.75 9.25
N LYS A 280 -11.81 -5.14 10.18
CA LYS A 280 -11.77 -5.54 11.60
C LYS A 280 -11.67 -4.33 12.48
N GLY A 281 -12.38 -4.35 13.61
CA GLY A 281 -12.50 -3.24 14.55
C GLY A 281 -13.74 -2.40 14.29
N ASP A 282 -13.90 -1.33 15.07
CA ASP A 282 -15.06 -0.45 15.00
C ASP A 282 -14.69 0.90 14.39
N LYS A 283 -15.58 1.43 13.55
CA LYS A 283 -15.46 2.80 13.03
C LYS A 283 -15.55 3.81 14.18
N SER A 284 -14.66 4.76 14.20
CA SER A 284 -14.55 5.75 15.27
C SER A 284 -14.32 7.16 14.72
N ALA A 285 -14.91 8.16 15.36
CA ALA A 285 -14.72 9.57 15.00
C ALA A 285 -13.24 9.98 15.11
N PRO A 286 -12.81 10.99 14.31
CA PRO A 286 -13.63 11.87 13.49
C PRO A 286 -14.04 11.26 12.13
N PHE A 287 -15.19 11.70 11.60
CA PHE A 287 -15.71 11.28 10.31
C PHE A 287 -15.80 12.46 9.35
N ASP A 288 -15.65 12.20 8.06
CA ASP A 288 -15.99 13.15 7.00
C ASP A 288 -17.52 13.28 6.79
N GLU A 289 -17.92 14.12 5.83
CA GLU A 289 -19.34 14.34 5.50
C GLU A 289 -20.04 13.08 4.96
N ALA A 290 -19.27 12.16 4.39
CA ALA A 290 -19.78 10.86 3.91
C ALA A 290 -19.81 9.78 5.01
N GLY A 291 -19.42 10.12 6.24
CA GLY A 291 -19.35 9.19 7.37
C GLY A 291 -18.16 8.23 7.32
N ARG A 292 -17.09 8.58 6.62
CA ARG A 292 -15.84 7.84 6.55
C ARG A 292 -14.88 8.33 7.64
N GLU A 293 -14.09 7.41 8.22
CA GLU A 293 -13.02 7.81 9.14
C GLU A 293 -11.99 8.65 8.40
N VAL A 294 -11.48 9.68 9.04
CA VAL A 294 -10.40 10.53 8.49
C VAL A 294 -9.04 10.26 9.19
N ASP A 295 -8.99 9.27 10.06
CA ASP A 295 -7.80 8.83 10.79
C ASP A 295 -7.91 7.34 11.09
N LEU A 296 -6.99 6.53 10.54
CA LEU A 296 -7.00 5.07 10.71
C LEU A 296 -6.76 4.61 12.16
N PHE A 297 -6.16 5.47 12.99
CA PHE A 297 -5.98 5.22 14.42
C PHE A 297 -7.14 5.71 15.31
N SER A 298 -8.23 6.18 14.71
CA SER A 298 -9.42 6.60 15.45
C SER A 298 -9.94 5.48 16.35
N GLY A 299 -10.23 5.80 17.61
CA GLY A 299 -10.72 4.84 18.61
C GLY A 299 -9.69 3.84 19.13
N VAL A 300 -8.45 3.89 18.66
CA VAL A 300 -7.38 3.02 19.14
C VAL A 300 -6.74 3.62 20.40
N GLU A 301 -6.70 2.84 21.47
CA GLU A 301 -6.00 3.21 22.72
C GLU A 301 -4.55 2.72 22.67
N LEU A 302 -3.63 3.54 23.21
CA LEU A 302 -2.23 3.13 23.37
C LEU A 302 -2.12 2.15 24.55
N SER A 303 -1.55 0.98 24.26
CA SER A 303 -1.30 -0.10 25.21
C SER A 303 0.19 -0.30 25.45
#